data_a17b9f5a83d5c00a8079a6bd6ac28ac1
#
_entry.id   a17b9f5a83d5c00a8079a6bd6ac28ac1
#
_cell.length_a   1.000
_cell.length_b   1.000
_cell.length_c   1.000
_cell.angle_alpha   90.00
_cell.angle_beta   90.00
_cell.angle_gamma   90.00
#
_symmetry.space_group_name_H-M   'P 1'
#
loop_
_entity.id
_entity.type
_entity.pdbx_description
1 polymer ?
#
loop_
_entity_poly.entity_id
_entity_poly.type
_entity_poly.pdbx_seq_one_letter_code
_entity_poly.pdbx_strand_id
1 'polypeptide(L)'
;MVLIFSNKEDSHPTNVIKHLIGWGIPVFRLNTECLLTDYEFRWWCTNDKKADFHIRNIKNGLEVYGHEITAIWDRRPKVPHSLPIVHHERSVNKYNREEAHAFLSFIRYYLRDVYSIGSIVGDRPASSKMLQLAIAQEMGMNIPDTYFGNYKDAFTPLCEQHSYLSLKPIGDTNVYLNSEEEYVFFSKKAASKTIQQQPQEAFCQTVCFLQNYVDKLYELRITVCCEDIVACKIDSQIQ
;
A
#
# COMPACT_ATOMS: atom_id res chain seq x y z
N MET A 1 12.45 7.45 19.96
CA MET A 1 12.59 7.87 18.53
C MET A 1 11.40 7.37 17.73
N VAL A 2 10.93 8.15 16.74
CA VAL A 2 9.89 7.69 15.78
C VAL A 2 10.56 7.10 14.54
N LEU A 3 10.21 5.85 14.17
CA LEU A 3 10.65 5.22 12.94
C LEU A 3 9.55 5.36 11.88
N ILE A 4 9.87 5.91 10.71
CA ILE A 4 8.95 6.04 9.60
C ILE A 4 9.42 5.14 8.44
N PHE A 5 8.66 4.07 8.15
CA PHE A 5 8.84 3.31 6.92
C PHE A 5 8.15 4.05 5.78
N SER A 6 8.89 4.42 4.74
CA SER A 6 8.36 5.19 3.63
C SER A 6 9.15 4.95 2.34
N ASN A 7 8.99 5.85 1.38
CA ASN A 7 9.77 5.92 0.15
C ASN A 7 10.13 7.40 -0.15
N LYS A 8 11.11 7.62 -1.02
CA LYS A 8 11.61 8.98 -1.35
C LYS A 8 10.57 9.87 -2.02
N GLU A 9 9.66 9.28 -2.79
CA GLU A 9 8.67 10.02 -3.58
C GLU A 9 7.48 10.50 -2.73
N ASP A 10 7.26 9.90 -1.54
CA ASP A 10 6.18 10.34 -0.65
C ASP A 10 6.58 11.62 0.09
N SER A 11 5.92 12.73 -0.24
CA SER A 11 6.15 14.03 0.40
C SER A 11 5.48 14.17 1.77
N HIS A 12 4.49 13.35 2.10
CA HIS A 12 3.76 13.45 3.38
C HIS A 12 4.67 13.27 4.59
N PRO A 13 5.58 12.27 4.63
CA PRO A 13 6.50 12.14 5.76
C PRO A 13 7.37 13.37 5.99
N THR A 14 7.76 14.05 4.93
CA THR A 14 8.60 15.25 5.04
C THR A 14 7.92 16.35 5.87
N ASN A 15 6.62 16.55 5.70
CA ASN A 15 5.87 17.54 6.47
C ASN A 15 5.68 17.09 7.93
N VAL A 16 5.34 15.82 8.15
CA VAL A 16 5.19 15.27 9.50
C VAL A 16 6.51 15.33 10.26
N ILE A 17 7.64 15.01 9.63
CA ILE A 17 8.98 15.09 10.22
C ILE A 17 9.29 16.51 10.70
N LYS A 18 8.93 17.56 9.92
CA LYS A 18 9.12 18.95 10.34
C LYS A 18 8.40 19.26 11.64
N HIS A 19 7.17 18.79 11.79
CA HIS A 19 6.41 18.98 13.03
C HIS A 19 7.02 18.21 14.20
N LEU A 20 7.36 16.94 14.01
CA LEU A 20 7.98 16.11 15.05
C LEU A 20 9.30 16.72 15.54
N ILE A 21 10.16 17.16 14.63
CA ILE A 21 11.42 17.85 14.98
C ILE A 21 11.13 19.15 15.71
N GLY A 22 10.12 19.94 15.27
CA GLY A 22 9.70 21.16 15.96
C GLY A 22 9.22 20.93 17.39
N TRP A 23 8.75 19.73 17.70
CA TRP A 23 8.37 19.30 19.06
C TRP A 23 9.51 18.62 19.81
N GLY A 24 10.74 18.60 19.26
CA GLY A 24 11.89 17.95 19.87
C GLY A 24 11.88 16.42 19.82
N ILE A 25 11.02 15.83 18.98
CA ILE A 25 10.90 14.37 18.84
C ILE A 25 11.88 13.90 17.77
N PRO A 26 12.84 13.01 18.12
CA PRO A 26 13.79 12.46 17.16
C PRO A 26 13.09 11.50 16.22
N VAL A 27 13.43 11.58 14.91
CA VAL A 27 12.81 10.81 13.84
C VAL A 27 13.88 10.15 12.98
N PHE A 28 13.66 8.88 12.63
CA PHE A 28 14.41 8.19 11.62
C PHE A 28 13.48 7.78 10.46
N ARG A 29 13.70 8.31 9.25
CA ARG A 29 12.98 7.91 8.05
C ARG A 29 13.77 6.85 7.30
N LEU A 30 13.17 5.69 7.13
CA LEU A 30 13.68 4.58 6.33
C LEU A 30 12.94 4.53 4.99
N ASN A 31 13.61 4.95 3.92
CA ASN A 31 13.11 4.79 2.56
C ASN A 31 13.42 3.37 2.09
N THR A 32 12.43 2.51 2.16
CA THR A 32 12.64 1.05 2.07
C THR A 32 13.13 0.58 0.71
N GLU A 33 12.79 1.29 -0.36
CA GLU A 33 13.30 1.00 -1.72
C GLU A 33 14.79 1.20 -1.86
N CYS A 34 15.40 1.99 -0.97
CA CYS A 34 16.83 2.30 -0.97
C CYS A 34 17.60 1.56 0.14
N LEU A 35 17.01 0.53 0.74
CA LEU A 35 17.62 -0.19 1.86
C LEU A 35 19.05 -0.60 1.59
N LEU A 36 19.33 -1.13 0.40
CA LEU A 36 20.64 -1.69 0.03
C LEU A 36 21.61 -0.64 -0.54
N THR A 37 21.18 0.58 -0.81
CA THR A 37 22.00 1.63 -1.41
C THR A 37 22.30 2.81 -0.49
N ASP A 38 21.37 3.11 0.40
CA ASP A 38 21.43 4.31 1.23
C ASP A 38 21.64 4.02 2.72
N TYR A 39 21.60 2.73 3.10
CA TYR A 39 21.68 2.33 4.51
C TYR A 39 22.67 1.20 4.72
N GLU A 40 23.37 1.28 5.85
CA GLU A 40 24.08 0.18 6.47
C GLU A 40 23.21 -0.35 7.61
N PHE A 41 23.13 -1.67 7.76
CA PHE A 41 22.34 -2.26 8.82
C PHE A 41 22.96 -3.54 9.34
N ARG A 42 22.67 -3.84 10.60
CA ARG A 42 23.02 -5.10 11.25
C ARG A 42 21.94 -5.48 12.25
N TRP A 43 21.76 -6.75 12.44
CA TRP A 43 21.01 -7.33 13.53
C TRP A 43 21.88 -8.33 14.27
N TRP A 44 21.68 -8.45 15.55
CA TRP A 44 22.39 -9.43 16.36
C TRP A 44 21.47 -10.09 17.38
N CYS A 45 21.74 -11.38 17.64
CA CYS A 45 21.16 -12.16 18.71
C CYS A 45 22.25 -13.14 19.17
N THR A 46 22.77 -12.93 20.35
CA THR A 46 23.85 -13.76 20.91
C THR A 46 23.48 -14.23 22.32
N ASN A 47 24.17 -15.25 22.82
CA ASN A 47 23.94 -15.74 24.19
C ASN A 47 24.17 -14.65 25.25
N ASP A 48 25.06 -13.70 24.96
CA ASP A 48 25.50 -12.67 25.92
C ASP A 48 24.81 -11.34 25.74
N LYS A 49 24.10 -11.15 24.62
CA LYS A 49 23.45 -9.86 24.29
C LYS A 49 22.01 -10.07 23.89
N LYS A 50 21.12 -9.23 24.43
CA LYS A 50 19.74 -9.16 23.98
C LYS A 50 19.70 -8.87 22.47
N ALA A 51 18.78 -9.51 21.78
CA ALA A 51 18.56 -9.25 20.36
C ALA A 51 18.23 -7.79 20.12
N ASP A 52 18.82 -7.19 19.10
CA ASP A 52 18.56 -5.82 18.67
C ASP A 52 19.06 -5.63 17.24
N PHE A 53 18.77 -4.47 16.67
CA PHE A 53 19.29 -4.06 15.37
C PHE A 53 19.78 -2.61 15.37
N HIS A 54 20.59 -2.29 14.39
CA HIS A 54 21.10 -0.94 14.10
C HIS A 54 20.98 -0.65 12.63
N ILE A 55 20.50 0.53 12.28
CA ILE A 55 20.43 1.04 10.91
C ILE A 55 21.05 2.43 10.89
N ARG A 56 21.94 2.67 9.93
CA ARG A 56 22.57 3.97 9.68
C ARG A 56 22.30 4.41 8.24
N ASN A 57 21.84 5.63 8.06
CA ASN A 57 21.76 6.25 6.75
C ASN A 57 23.13 6.80 6.38
N ILE A 58 23.75 6.26 5.34
CA ILE A 58 25.11 6.64 4.92
C ILE A 58 25.21 8.03 4.28
N LYS A 59 24.08 8.60 3.84
CA LYS A 59 24.04 9.91 3.19
C LYS A 59 24.03 11.08 4.17
N ASN A 60 23.39 10.91 5.32
CA ASN A 60 23.25 11.97 6.31
C ASN A 60 23.81 11.62 7.69
N GLY A 61 24.29 10.38 7.87
CA GLY A 61 24.87 9.91 9.10
C GLY A 61 23.89 9.62 10.24
N LEU A 62 22.59 9.79 10.04
CA LEU A 62 21.59 9.47 11.05
C LEU A 62 21.58 7.95 11.29
N GLU A 63 21.40 7.57 12.55
CA GLU A 63 21.36 6.17 12.95
C GLU A 63 20.25 5.92 13.98
N VAL A 64 19.83 4.68 14.09
CA VAL A 64 18.80 4.21 15.03
C VAL A 64 19.09 2.80 15.49
N TYR A 65 18.87 2.55 16.77
CA TYR A 65 18.85 1.21 17.36
C TYR A 65 17.40 0.78 17.61
N GLY A 66 17.13 -0.53 17.51
CA GLY A 66 15.77 -1.06 17.67
C GLY A 66 15.14 -0.69 19.02
N HIS A 67 15.93 -0.78 20.10
CA HIS A 67 15.47 -0.44 21.46
C HIS A 67 15.15 1.05 21.69
N GLU A 68 15.61 1.95 20.81
CA GLU A 68 15.32 3.40 20.90
C GLU A 68 13.98 3.78 20.27
N ILE A 69 13.36 2.86 19.53
CA ILE A 69 12.13 3.11 18.78
C ILE A 69 10.95 3.02 19.74
N THR A 70 10.20 4.11 19.85
CA THR A 70 9.03 4.24 20.73
C THR A 70 7.72 4.39 19.97
N ALA A 71 7.79 4.69 18.66
CA ALA A 71 6.64 4.74 17.78
C ALA A 71 7.03 4.46 16.32
N ILE A 72 6.09 3.92 15.58
CA ILE A 72 6.26 3.56 14.17
C ILE A 72 5.16 4.21 13.34
N TRP A 73 5.53 4.68 12.16
CA TRP A 73 4.59 5.02 11.12
C TRP A 73 4.92 4.27 9.83
N ASP A 74 4.07 3.31 9.46
CA ASP A 74 4.21 2.58 8.19
C ASP A 74 3.46 3.35 7.09
N ARG A 75 4.24 4.10 6.28
CA ARG A 75 3.68 5.00 5.28
C ARG A 75 4.17 4.67 3.88
N ARG A 76 3.41 3.85 3.17
CA ARG A 76 3.67 3.46 1.77
C ARG A 76 5.12 3.02 1.51
N PRO A 77 5.66 2.07 2.27
CA PRO A 77 6.97 1.52 1.96
C PRO A 77 6.92 0.85 0.59
N LYS A 78 7.99 1.00 -0.18
CA LYS A 78 8.18 0.29 -1.46
C LYS A 78 9.09 -0.91 -1.26
N VAL A 79 8.97 -1.91 -2.13
CA VAL A 79 9.91 -3.03 -2.16
C VAL A 79 11.28 -2.51 -2.61
N PRO A 80 12.38 -2.95 -2.00
CA PRO A 80 13.72 -2.59 -2.45
C PRO A 80 13.93 -2.96 -3.92
N HIS A 81 14.18 -1.97 -4.76
CA HIS A 81 14.41 -2.17 -6.20
C HIS A 81 15.74 -1.55 -6.67
N SER A 82 16.25 -0.59 -5.89
CA SER A 82 17.57 0.00 -6.16
C SER A 82 18.64 -0.94 -5.62
N LEU A 83 19.11 -1.84 -6.46
CA LEU A 83 20.26 -2.67 -6.15
C LEU A 83 21.50 -2.02 -6.73
N PRO A 84 22.65 -2.09 -6.05
CA PRO A 84 23.91 -1.86 -6.73
C PRO A 84 23.96 -2.79 -7.94
N ILE A 85 24.25 -2.25 -9.14
CA ILE A 85 24.30 -3.05 -10.36
C ILE A 85 25.55 -3.93 -10.29
N VAL A 86 25.42 -5.05 -9.60
CA VAL A 86 26.50 -6.05 -9.48
C VAL A 86 26.27 -7.21 -10.45
N HIS A 87 25.01 -7.48 -10.80
CA HIS A 87 24.66 -8.59 -11.68
C HIS A 87 23.52 -8.23 -12.61
N HIS A 88 23.69 -8.55 -13.90
CA HIS A 88 22.63 -8.43 -14.92
C HIS A 88 21.61 -9.59 -14.87
N GLU A 89 21.84 -10.60 -14.04
CA GLU A 89 20.96 -11.77 -13.95
C GLU A 89 19.68 -11.44 -13.16
N ARG A 90 18.54 -11.68 -13.81
CA ARG A 90 17.20 -11.46 -13.25
C ARG A 90 16.93 -12.26 -11.98
N SER A 91 17.48 -13.48 -11.90
CA SER A 91 17.37 -14.38 -10.75
C SER A 91 18.09 -13.84 -9.52
N VAL A 92 19.29 -13.30 -9.66
CA VAL A 92 20.07 -12.71 -8.56
C VAL A 92 19.39 -11.46 -8.03
N ASN A 93 18.89 -10.61 -8.90
CA ASN A 93 18.16 -9.41 -8.49
C ASN A 93 16.85 -9.75 -7.75
N LYS A 94 16.16 -10.84 -8.15
CA LYS A 94 14.99 -11.34 -7.43
C LYS A 94 15.38 -11.81 -6.04
N TYR A 95 16.41 -12.65 -5.93
CA TYR A 95 16.91 -13.16 -4.65
C TYR A 95 17.26 -12.01 -3.69
N ASN A 96 18.08 -11.05 -4.14
CA ASN A 96 18.49 -9.92 -3.31
C ASN A 96 17.30 -9.07 -2.81
N ARG A 97 16.26 -8.91 -3.62
CA ARG A 97 15.04 -8.23 -3.19
C ARG A 97 14.25 -9.01 -2.15
N GLU A 98 14.19 -10.33 -2.29
CA GLU A 98 13.53 -11.21 -1.32
C GLU A 98 14.26 -11.19 0.03
N GLU A 99 15.59 -11.20 0.05
CA GLU A 99 16.40 -11.06 1.27
C GLU A 99 16.16 -9.70 1.96
N ALA A 100 16.18 -8.62 1.20
CA ALA A 100 15.91 -7.29 1.75
C ALA A 100 14.47 -7.16 2.27
N HIS A 101 13.50 -7.76 1.59
CA HIS A 101 12.11 -7.81 2.04
C HIS A 101 11.96 -8.63 3.32
N ALA A 102 12.65 -9.78 3.41
CA ALA A 102 12.65 -10.60 4.61
C ALA A 102 13.21 -9.84 5.81
N PHE A 103 14.31 -9.10 5.63
CA PHE A 103 14.88 -8.24 6.67
C PHE A 103 13.90 -7.16 7.14
N LEU A 104 13.26 -6.44 6.22
CA LEU A 104 12.26 -5.42 6.57
C LEU A 104 11.04 -6.01 7.28
N SER A 105 10.60 -7.20 6.88
CA SER A 105 9.50 -7.92 7.52
C SER A 105 9.88 -8.33 8.93
N PHE A 106 11.13 -8.77 9.14
CA PHE A 106 11.66 -9.09 10.45
C PHE A 106 11.68 -7.87 11.38
N ILE A 107 12.19 -6.71 10.90
CA ILE A 107 12.20 -5.47 11.71
C ILE A 107 10.78 -5.11 12.15
N ARG A 108 9.79 -5.19 11.25
CA ARG A 108 8.39 -4.93 11.57
C ARG A 108 7.87 -5.89 12.64
N TYR A 109 8.17 -7.18 12.50
CA TYR A 109 7.78 -8.17 13.51
C TYR A 109 8.48 -7.95 14.85
N TYR A 110 9.77 -7.61 14.83
CA TYR A 110 10.54 -7.30 16.03
C TYR A 110 9.94 -6.13 16.81
N LEU A 111 9.42 -5.13 16.11
CA LEU A 111 8.80 -3.94 16.66
C LEU A 111 7.26 -4.04 16.84
N ARG A 112 6.67 -5.23 16.76
CA ARG A 112 5.21 -5.43 16.77
C ARG A 112 4.49 -4.91 18.01
N ASP A 113 5.19 -4.81 19.13
CA ASP A 113 4.66 -4.33 20.42
C ASP A 113 4.88 -2.81 20.59
N VAL A 114 5.55 -2.15 19.66
CA VAL A 114 5.75 -0.70 19.64
C VAL A 114 4.50 -0.03 19.11
N TYR A 115 4.13 1.11 19.71
CA TYR A 115 2.99 1.90 19.22
C TYR A 115 3.13 2.21 17.73
N SER A 116 2.10 1.93 16.95
CA SER A 116 2.12 2.06 15.50
C SER A 116 0.90 2.80 14.97
N ILE A 117 1.13 3.77 14.09
CA ILE A 117 0.09 4.37 13.24
C ILE A 117 0.16 3.68 11.88
N GLY A 118 -0.98 3.13 11.44
CA GLY A 118 -1.00 2.13 10.39
C GLY A 118 -0.58 0.78 10.98
N SER A 119 -1.36 -0.25 10.78
CA SER A 119 -1.04 -1.56 11.33
C SER A 119 -0.06 -2.26 10.42
N ILE A 120 1.12 -2.54 10.93
CA ILE A 120 2.14 -3.36 10.24
C ILE A 120 1.56 -4.73 9.83
N VAL A 121 0.66 -5.28 10.64
CA VAL A 121 0.03 -6.59 10.41
C VAL A 121 -1.35 -6.46 9.78
N GLY A 122 -2.04 -5.34 10.00
CA GLY A 122 -3.42 -5.11 9.59
C GLY A 122 -3.59 -4.42 8.23
N ASP A 123 -2.57 -3.75 7.69
CA ASP A 123 -2.69 -2.97 6.45
C ASP A 123 -3.09 -3.81 5.23
N ARG A 124 -2.57 -5.03 5.11
CA ARG A 124 -2.94 -5.91 3.99
C ARG A 124 -4.41 -6.33 4.01
N PRO A 125 -4.97 -6.85 5.12
CA PRO A 125 -6.41 -7.10 5.22
C PRO A 125 -7.22 -5.83 5.03
N ALA A 126 -6.85 -4.71 5.68
CA ALA A 126 -7.57 -3.44 5.59
C ALA A 126 -7.57 -2.84 4.17
N SER A 127 -6.57 -3.14 3.36
CA SER A 127 -6.50 -2.73 1.95
C SER A 127 -7.37 -3.58 1.02
N SER A 128 -7.92 -4.71 1.51
CA SER A 128 -8.80 -5.56 0.72
C SER A 128 -10.15 -4.88 0.46
N LYS A 129 -10.43 -4.57 -0.81
CA LYS A 129 -11.71 -3.97 -1.23
C LYS A 129 -12.90 -4.84 -0.87
N MET A 130 -12.74 -6.17 -0.93
CA MET A 130 -13.79 -7.12 -0.53
C MET A 130 -14.11 -7.01 0.95
N LEU A 131 -13.07 -7.01 1.79
CA LEU A 131 -13.24 -6.89 3.25
C LEU A 131 -13.83 -5.53 3.63
N GLN A 132 -13.37 -4.44 3.01
CA GLN A 132 -13.92 -3.10 3.23
C GLN A 132 -15.43 -3.05 2.93
N LEU A 133 -15.87 -3.65 1.83
CA LEU A 133 -17.29 -3.69 1.45
C LEU A 133 -18.10 -4.55 2.42
N ALA A 134 -17.60 -5.72 2.82
CA ALA A 134 -18.26 -6.58 3.78
C ALA A 134 -18.45 -5.86 5.14
N ILE A 135 -17.40 -5.26 5.67
CA ILE A 135 -17.47 -4.49 6.92
C ILE A 135 -18.42 -3.30 6.79
N ALA A 136 -18.37 -2.55 5.69
CA ALA A 136 -19.28 -1.43 5.47
C ALA A 136 -20.74 -1.88 5.45
N GLN A 137 -21.04 -3.02 4.83
CA GLN A 137 -22.37 -3.61 4.82
C GLN A 137 -22.82 -4.03 6.24
N GLU A 138 -21.96 -4.73 6.98
CA GLU A 138 -22.21 -5.13 8.37
C GLU A 138 -22.50 -3.92 9.28
N MET A 139 -21.84 -2.79 9.02
CA MET A 139 -22.06 -1.52 9.73
C MET A 139 -23.32 -0.78 9.27
N GLY A 140 -24.09 -1.32 8.32
CA GLY A 140 -25.30 -0.70 7.80
C GLY A 140 -25.06 0.46 6.83
N MET A 141 -23.85 0.59 6.27
CA MET A 141 -23.57 1.60 5.24
C MET A 141 -24.18 1.17 3.90
N ASN A 142 -24.67 2.13 3.13
CA ASN A 142 -25.04 1.88 1.74
C ASN A 142 -23.79 1.65 0.90
N ILE A 143 -23.71 0.48 0.30
CA ILE A 143 -22.62 0.12 -0.62
C ILE A 143 -23.18 -0.06 -2.04
N PRO A 144 -22.36 0.17 -3.08
CA PRO A 144 -22.73 -0.18 -4.44
C PRO A 144 -22.85 -1.68 -4.61
N ASP A 145 -23.80 -2.16 -5.43
CA ASP A 145 -23.89 -3.56 -5.81
C ASP A 145 -22.57 -4.02 -6.42
N THR A 146 -22.00 -5.07 -5.89
CA THR A 146 -20.61 -5.44 -6.15
C THR A 146 -20.48 -6.92 -6.41
N TYR A 147 -19.78 -7.27 -7.49
CA TYR A 147 -19.49 -8.64 -7.86
C TYR A 147 -18.01 -8.83 -8.17
N PHE A 148 -17.48 -9.94 -7.70
CA PHE A 148 -16.14 -10.43 -8.04
C PHE A 148 -16.27 -11.80 -8.69
N GLY A 149 -15.53 -12.06 -9.75
CA GLY A 149 -15.60 -13.36 -10.42
C GLY A 149 -14.58 -13.47 -11.54
N ASN A 150 -14.47 -14.67 -12.08
CA ASN A 150 -13.61 -15.00 -13.23
C ASN A 150 -14.37 -15.69 -14.37
N TYR A 151 -15.69 -15.55 -14.39
CA TYR A 151 -16.53 -16.06 -15.47
C TYR A 151 -17.66 -15.09 -15.75
N LYS A 152 -18.11 -15.06 -17.02
CA LYS A 152 -19.06 -14.06 -17.53
C LYS A 152 -20.38 -14.02 -16.77
N ASP A 153 -20.98 -15.18 -16.54
CA ASP A 153 -22.32 -15.27 -15.94
C ASP A 153 -22.37 -14.80 -14.48
N ALA A 154 -21.19 -14.73 -13.81
CA ALA A 154 -21.13 -14.14 -12.47
C ALA A 154 -21.62 -12.69 -12.44
N PHE A 155 -21.56 -11.98 -13.56
CA PHE A 155 -21.92 -10.56 -13.65
C PHE A 155 -23.28 -10.32 -14.30
N THR A 156 -23.99 -11.35 -14.72
CA THR A 156 -25.29 -11.25 -15.37
C THR A 156 -26.29 -10.49 -14.51
N PRO A 157 -26.48 -10.79 -13.20
CA PRO A 157 -27.44 -10.06 -12.38
C PRO A 157 -27.11 -8.55 -12.29
N LEU A 158 -25.83 -8.20 -12.19
CA LEU A 158 -25.40 -6.80 -12.11
C LEU A 158 -25.65 -6.07 -13.44
N CYS A 159 -25.39 -6.72 -14.56
CA CYS A 159 -25.63 -6.16 -15.90
C CYS A 159 -27.12 -5.98 -16.25
N GLU A 160 -27.99 -6.83 -15.70
CA GLU A 160 -29.44 -6.74 -15.90
C GLU A 160 -30.05 -5.60 -15.08
N GLN A 161 -29.52 -5.34 -13.89
CA GLN A 161 -30.03 -4.33 -12.98
C GLN A 161 -29.53 -2.92 -13.28
N HIS A 162 -28.35 -2.78 -13.87
CA HIS A 162 -27.68 -1.50 -14.03
C HIS A 162 -27.20 -1.27 -15.47
N SER A 163 -27.47 -0.08 -16.01
CA SER A 163 -27.07 0.31 -17.37
C SER A 163 -25.56 0.56 -17.50
N TYR A 164 -24.92 1.00 -16.41
CA TYR A 164 -23.50 1.31 -16.37
C TYR A 164 -22.84 0.70 -15.15
N LEU A 165 -21.65 0.14 -15.36
CA LEU A 165 -20.84 -0.46 -14.32
C LEU A 165 -19.49 0.26 -14.23
N SER A 166 -18.86 0.14 -13.07
CA SER A 166 -17.49 0.55 -12.80
C SER A 166 -16.61 -0.68 -12.75
N LEU A 167 -15.67 -0.78 -13.67
CA LEU A 167 -14.59 -1.78 -13.66
C LEU A 167 -13.43 -1.22 -12.84
N LYS A 168 -12.96 -1.97 -11.85
CA LYS A 168 -11.91 -1.53 -10.93
C LYS A 168 -10.82 -2.59 -10.78
N PRO A 169 -9.54 -2.19 -10.65
CA PRO A 169 -8.50 -3.12 -10.23
C PRO A 169 -8.69 -3.53 -8.76
N ILE A 170 -8.37 -4.77 -8.42
CA ILE A 170 -8.42 -5.28 -7.05
C ILE A 170 -7.10 -4.98 -6.33
N GLY A 171 -6.00 -5.32 -6.98
CA GLY A 171 -4.65 -5.19 -6.44
C GLY A 171 -3.96 -3.90 -6.84
N ASP A 172 -2.68 -4.04 -7.17
CA ASP A 172 -1.89 -2.94 -7.70
C ASP A 172 -2.45 -2.46 -9.04
N THR A 173 -2.40 -1.15 -9.24
CA THR A 173 -2.86 -0.51 -10.47
C THR A 173 -1.77 -0.44 -11.54
N ASN A 174 -0.51 -0.67 -11.16
CA ASN A 174 0.63 -0.52 -12.04
C ASN A 174 0.97 -1.87 -12.70
N VAL A 175 1.00 -1.88 -14.02
CA VAL A 175 1.41 -3.04 -14.82
C VAL A 175 2.64 -2.65 -15.63
N TYR A 176 3.71 -3.40 -15.44
CA TYR A 176 4.97 -3.23 -16.18
C TYR A 176 4.99 -4.27 -17.30
N LEU A 177 4.90 -3.82 -18.56
CA LEU A 177 5.01 -4.71 -19.72
C LEU A 177 6.47 -5.06 -20.00
N ASN A 178 7.39 -4.13 -19.73
CA ASN A 178 8.83 -4.31 -19.79
C ASN A 178 9.50 -3.37 -18.77
N SER A 179 10.83 -3.26 -18.78
CA SER A 179 11.57 -2.40 -17.84
C SER A 179 11.34 -0.89 -18.01
N GLU A 180 10.72 -0.46 -19.10
CA GLU A 180 10.59 0.95 -19.50
C GLU A 180 9.14 1.42 -19.63
N GLU A 181 8.17 0.48 -19.75
CA GLU A 181 6.76 0.82 -19.96
C GLU A 181 5.92 0.45 -18.76
N GLU A 182 5.44 1.46 -18.05
CA GLU A 182 4.50 1.36 -16.96
C GLU A 182 3.10 1.78 -17.41
N TYR A 183 2.12 0.90 -17.21
CA TYR A 183 0.71 1.18 -17.46
C TYR A 183 -0.04 1.24 -16.14
N VAL A 184 -0.86 2.27 -15.97
CA VAL A 184 -1.69 2.44 -14.78
C VAL A 184 -3.15 2.15 -15.12
N PHE A 185 -3.72 1.16 -14.44
CA PHE A 185 -5.15 0.86 -14.57
C PHE A 185 -5.98 1.73 -13.63
N PHE A 186 -6.76 2.62 -14.21
CA PHE A 186 -7.76 3.41 -13.49
C PHE A 186 -9.12 2.72 -13.48
N SER A 187 -9.96 3.09 -12.52
CA SER A 187 -11.38 2.71 -12.55
C SER A 187 -12.05 3.26 -13.82
N LYS A 188 -12.78 2.42 -14.53
CA LYS A 188 -13.41 2.76 -15.82
C LYS A 188 -14.91 2.52 -15.76
N LYS A 189 -15.69 3.53 -16.22
CA LYS A 189 -17.13 3.38 -16.50
C LYS A 189 -17.31 2.59 -17.80
N ALA A 190 -18.16 1.59 -17.80
CA ALA A 190 -18.49 0.79 -18.97
C ALA A 190 -20.01 0.52 -19.03
N ALA A 191 -20.57 0.50 -20.23
CA ALA A 191 -21.96 0.09 -20.40
C ALA A 191 -22.11 -1.42 -20.16
N SER A 192 -23.15 -1.83 -19.47
CA SER A 192 -23.44 -3.25 -19.18
C SER A 192 -23.53 -4.10 -20.44
N LYS A 193 -24.12 -3.56 -21.51
CA LYS A 193 -24.15 -4.22 -22.84
C LYS A 193 -22.76 -4.52 -23.39
N THR A 194 -21.80 -3.61 -23.21
CA THR A 194 -20.40 -3.80 -23.64
C THR A 194 -19.74 -4.94 -22.86
N ILE A 195 -20.01 -5.04 -21.57
CA ILE A 195 -19.49 -6.11 -20.74
C ILE A 195 -20.09 -7.45 -21.13
N GLN A 196 -21.40 -7.51 -21.36
CA GLN A 196 -22.11 -8.72 -21.81
C GLN A 196 -21.66 -9.21 -23.19
N GLN A 197 -21.16 -8.32 -24.04
CA GLN A 197 -20.63 -8.67 -25.37
C GLN A 197 -19.20 -9.25 -25.33
N GLN A 198 -18.51 -9.13 -24.19
CA GLN A 198 -17.16 -9.71 -24.07
C GLN A 198 -17.24 -11.25 -24.12
N PRO A 199 -16.25 -11.91 -24.73
CA PRO A 199 -16.16 -13.36 -24.73
C PRO A 199 -15.80 -13.87 -23.32
N GLN A 200 -16.16 -15.14 -23.03
CA GLN A 200 -15.86 -15.77 -21.74
C GLN A 200 -14.37 -15.71 -21.38
N GLU A 201 -13.50 -15.83 -22.37
CA GLU A 201 -12.05 -15.80 -22.23
C GLU A 201 -11.52 -14.50 -21.65
N ALA A 202 -12.23 -13.38 -21.85
CA ALA A 202 -11.85 -12.10 -21.26
C ALA A 202 -12.00 -12.09 -19.73
N PHE A 203 -12.90 -12.88 -19.18
CA PHE A 203 -13.13 -12.99 -17.74
C PHE A 203 -12.21 -13.98 -17.03
N CYS A 204 -11.74 -15.01 -17.75
CA CYS A 204 -10.89 -16.06 -17.19
C CYS A 204 -9.44 -15.62 -16.96
N GLN A 205 -9.02 -14.48 -17.49
CA GLN A 205 -7.63 -14.02 -17.41
C GLN A 205 -7.22 -13.58 -15.99
N THR A 206 -8.20 -13.12 -15.18
CA THR A 206 -7.97 -12.62 -13.82
C THR A 206 -9.27 -12.60 -13.03
N VAL A 207 -9.20 -12.19 -11.78
CA VAL A 207 -10.41 -11.89 -11.02
C VAL A 207 -10.91 -10.50 -11.41
N CYS A 208 -12.08 -10.45 -12.01
CA CYS A 208 -12.74 -9.21 -12.39
C CYS A 208 -13.49 -8.62 -11.20
N PHE A 209 -13.46 -7.30 -11.07
CA PHE A 209 -14.20 -6.55 -10.06
C PHE A 209 -15.10 -5.52 -10.74
N LEU A 210 -16.41 -5.76 -10.68
CA LEU A 210 -17.44 -4.90 -11.22
C LEU A 210 -18.39 -4.41 -10.12
N GLN A 211 -18.73 -3.14 -10.21
CA GLN A 211 -19.70 -2.48 -9.33
C GLN A 211 -20.70 -1.70 -10.18
N ASN A 212 -21.95 -1.49 -9.68
CA ASN A 212 -22.81 -0.52 -10.32
C ASN A 212 -22.13 0.87 -10.31
N TYR A 213 -22.30 1.59 -11.40
CA TYR A 213 -21.77 2.95 -11.48
C TYR A 213 -22.64 3.90 -10.67
N VAL A 214 -22.04 4.63 -9.75
CA VAL A 214 -22.70 5.64 -8.93
C VAL A 214 -22.38 7.01 -9.51
N ASP A 215 -23.42 7.73 -9.96
CA ASP A 215 -23.28 9.14 -10.33
C ASP A 215 -23.14 9.96 -9.05
N LYS A 216 -21.94 10.47 -8.82
CA LYS A 216 -21.59 11.19 -7.61
C LYS A 216 -21.60 12.70 -7.82
N LEU A 217 -22.17 13.43 -6.90
CA LEU A 217 -22.12 14.90 -6.89
C LEU A 217 -20.76 15.41 -6.40
N TYR A 218 -20.16 14.69 -5.46
CA TYR A 218 -18.85 14.98 -4.87
C TYR A 218 -18.30 13.73 -4.20
N GLU A 219 -17.06 13.78 -3.81
CA GLU A 219 -16.41 12.75 -2.97
C GLU A 219 -16.06 13.33 -1.61
N LEU A 220 -16.00 12.46 -0.61
CA LEU A 220 -15.47 12.82 0.71
C LEU A 220 -14.18 12.03 0.96
N ARG A 221 -13.13 12.76 1.33
CA ARG A 221 -11.94 12.19 1.91
C ARG A 221 -12.03 12.32 3.42
N ILE A 222 -12.26 11.22 4.10
CA ILE A 222 -12.37 11.19 5.56
C ILE A 222 -11.07 10.61 6.12
N THR A 223 -10.48 11.31 7.07
CA THR A 223 -9.32 10.87 7.83
C THR A 223 -9.70 10.78 9.29
N VAL A 224 -9.48 9.63 9.90
CA VAL A 224 -9.73 9.38 11.31
C VAL A 224 -8.39 9.22 12.01
N CYS A 225 -8.20 9.96 13.11
CA CYS A 225 -7.01 9.84 13.96
C CYS A 225 -7.47 9.83 15.42
N CYS A 226 -7.41 8.68 16.06
CA CYS A 226 -8.00 8.49 17.41
C CYS A 226 -9.49 8.87 17.40
N GLU A 227 -9.84 9.93 18.17
CA GLU A 227 -11.20 10.46 18.26
C GLU A 227 -11.47 11.61 17.26
N ASP A 228 -10.44 12.12 16.61
CA ASP A 228 -10.56 13.21 15.66
C ASP A 228 -10.94 12.69 14.26
N ILE A 229 -11.94 13.35 13.67
CA ILE A 229 -12.40 13.08 12.30
C ILE A 229 -12.30 14.34 11.48
N VAL A 230 -11.54 14.27 10.39
CA VAL A 230 -11.41 15.36 9.41
C VAL A 230 -11.97 14.90 8.07
N ALA A 231 -12.92 15.64 7.52
CA ALA A 231 -13.52 15.37 6.22
C ALA A 231 -13.23 16.51 5.23
N CYS A 232 -12.74 16.15 4.05
CA CYS A 232 -12.54 17.08 2.94
C CYS A 232 -13.51 16.72 1.80
N LYS A 233 -14.27 17.68 1.30
CA LYS A 233 -15.07 17.56 0.09
C LYS A 233 -14.18 17.71 -1.14
N ILE A 234 -14.35 16.82 -2.11
CA ILE A 234 -13.65 16.84 -3.39
C ILE A 234 -14.69 16.91 -4.49
N ASP A 235 -14.71 18.00 -5.24
CA ASP A 235 -15.60 18.20 -6.38
C ASP A 235 -14.96 17.60 -7.65
N SER A 236 -14.78 16.28 -7.67
CA SER A 236 -14.05 15.51 -8.71
C SER A 236 -14.77 15.48 -10.06
N GLN A 237 -15.99 16.02 -10.16
CA GLN A 237 -16.77 16.08 -11.40
C GLN A 237 -16.64 17.43 -12.13
N ILE A 238 -15.98 18.40 -11.51
CA ILE A 238 -15.69 19.71 -12.09
C ILE A 238 -14.28 19.60 -12.69
N GLN A 239 -14.22 19.38 -14.01
CA GLN A 239 -12.99 19.50 -14.82
C GLN A 239 -13.08 20.75 -15.67
#